data_60380611dd24a3c182d6ed8b716bd4ff
#
_entry.id   60380611dd24a3c182d6ed8b716bd4ff
#
_cell.length_a   1.000
_cell.length_b   1.000
_cell.length_c   1.000
_cell.angle_alpha   90.00
_cell.angle_beta   90.00
_cell.angle_gamma   90.00
#
_symmetry.space_group_name_H-M   'P 1'
#
loop_
_entity.id
_entity.type
_entity.pdbx_description
1 polymer ?
#
loop_
_entity_poly.entity_id
_entity_poly.type
_entity_poly.pdbx_seq_one_letter_code
_entity_poly.pdbx_strand_id
1 'polypeptide(L)'
;MVLDPFCGCGTTIHAAQRLGRRWIGIDVTHLAVSLIEKRLNDAFPGIRYEVHGTPKDVDGAAALAAADKYQFQWWAVSLVDAVPYGGKRKGADGGIDGLIYFKPDGRTTEKAIVSVKGGTNVSVAMIRDLGHVVEREGAKMGVFLTLAPPTGPMLTEATKAGFYETAFGTFPRLQIVTVADLFQGKGPRLPPRDAKSFRRAAKEDQSLERQTPLL
;
A
#
# COMPACT_ATOMS: atom_id res chain seq x y z
N MET A 1 -19.26 -7.34 23.12
CA MET A 1 -18.95 -6.64 21.85
C MET A 1 -18.21 -5.35 22.18
N VAL A 2 -17.19 -4.99 21.41
CA VAL A 2 -16.41 -3.75 21.56
C VAL A 2 -16.68 -2.88 20.33
N LEU A 3 -16.98 -1.59 20.53
CA LEU A 3 -17.10 -0.59 19.46
C LEU A 3 -16.03 0.47 19.70
N ASP A 4 -15.20 0.72 18.67
CA ASP A 4 -14.24 1.82 18.67
C ASP A 4 -14.52 2.72 17.45
N PRO A 5 -15.19 3.88 17.64
CA PRO A 5 -15.60 4.75 16.55
C PRO A 5 -14.45 5.62 15.98
N PHE A 6 -13.25 5.56 16.58
CA PHE A 6 -12.04 6.29 16.16
C PHE A 6 -10.81 5.38 16.32
N CYS A 7 -10.85 4.23 15.64
CA CYS A 7 -9.95 3.12 15.95
C CYS A 7 -8.47 3.35 15.54
N GLY A 8 -8.15 4.39 14.75
CA GLY A 8 -6.79 4.80 14.42
C GLY A 8 -5.90 3.64 13.98
N CYS A 9 -4.87 3.32 14.74
CA CYS A 9 -3.99 2.17 14.44
C CYS A 9 -4.52 0.81 14.93
N GLY A 10 -5.76 0.74 15.46
CA GLY A 10 -6.46 -0.50 15.81
C GLY A 10 -6.03 -1.18 17.09
N THR A 11 -5.50 -0.45 18.07
CA THR A 11 -5.06 -1.04 19.34
C THR A 11 -6.22 -1.71 20.09
N THR A 12 -7.37 -1.03 20.16
CA THR A 12 -8.59 -1.55 20.77
C THR A 12 -9.11 -2.79 20.04
N ILE A 13 -9.11 -2.74 18.70
CA ILE A 13 -9.56 -3.85 17.84
C ILE A 13 -8.66 -5.08 18.04
N HIS A 14 -7.33 -4.86 18.04
CA HIS A 14 -6.36 -5.93 18.30
C HIS A 14 -6.57 -6.55 19.69
N ALA A 15 -6.73 -5.74 20.74
CA ALA A 15 -6.99 -6.23 22.10
C ALA A 15 -8.31 -7.00 22.19
N ALA A 16 -9.38 -6.50 21.55
CA ALA A 16 -10.67 -7.18 21.51
C ALA A 16 -10.56 -8.55 20.82
N GLN A 17 -9.85 -8.61 19.69
CA GLN A 17 -9.61 -9.87 18.97
C GLN A 17 -8.82 -10.86 19.83
N ARG A 18 -7.74 -10.43 20.50
CA ARG A 18 -6.95 -11.27 21.40
C ARG A 18 -7.78 -11.86 22.53
N LEU A 19 -8.72 -11.09 23.06
CA LEU A 19 -9.63 -11.51 24.13
C LEU A 19 -10.86 -12.28 23.62
N GLY A 20 -10.92 -12.67 22.35
CA GLY A 20 -12.03 -13.40 21.75
C GLY A 20 -13.35 -12.63 21.73
N ARG A 21 -13.33 -11.30 21.79
CA ARG A 21 -14.51 -10.44 21.77
C ARG A 21 -14.89 -10.04 20.35
N ARG A 22 -16.20 -9.96 20.08
CA ARG A 22 -16.70 -9.33 18.86
C ARG A 22 -16.37 -7.84 18.90
N TRP A 23 -16.00 -7.27 17.76
CA TRP A 23 -15.62 -5.87 17.67
C TRP A 23 -16.13 -5.21 16.38
N ILE A 24 -16.29 -3.90 16.44
CA ILE A 24 -16.52 -3.01 15.31
C ILE A 24 -15.55 -1.84 15.47
N GLY A 25 -14.73 -1.59 14.45
CA GLY A 25 -13.85 -0.44 14.36
C GLY A 25 -14.31 0.50 13.26
N ILE A 26 -14.28 1.79 13.51
CA ILE A 26 -14.60 2.84 12.53
C ILE A 26 -13.41 3.80 12.46
N ASP A 27 -13.00 4.15 11.25
CA ASP A 27 -12.03 5.22 11.02
C ASP A 27 -12.37 5.98 9.74
N VAL A 28 -12.00 7.25 9.68
CA VAL A 28 -12.26 8.12 8.53
C VAL A 28 -11.18 7.99 7.44
N THR A 29 -10.07 7.31 7.73
CA THR A 29 -8.94 7.23 6.81
C THR A 29 -8.72 5.81 6.31
N HIS A 30 -8.59 5.66 4.99
CA HIS A 30 -8.21 4.37 4.38
C HIS A 30 -6.83 3.89 4.86
N LEU A 31 -5.93 4.81 5.19
CA LEU A 31 -4.62 4.48 5.73
C LEU A 31 -4.72 3.76 7.09
N ALA A 32 -5.57 4.25 8.00
CA ALA A 32 -5.81 3.61 9.29
C ALA A 32 -6.42 2.21 9.11
N VAL A 33 -7.45 2.10 8.26
CA VAL A 33 -8.10 0.81 7.96
C VAL A 33 -7.09 -0.20 7.42
N SER A 34 -6.29 0.17 6.40
CA SER A 34 -5.26 -0.72 5.83
C SER A 34 -4.20 -1.15 6.86
N LEU A 35 -3.82 -0.25 7.76
CA LEU A 35 -2.88 -0.57 8.85
C LEU A 35 -3.48 -1.58 9.83
N ILE A 36 -4.77 -1.44 10.16
CA ILE A 36 -5.49 -2.38 11.02
C ILE A 36 -5.58 -3.75 10.36
N GLU A 37 -5.98 -3.82 9.08
CA GLU A 37 -6.04 -5.07 8.32
C GLU A 37 -4.70 -5.80 8.33
N LYS A 38 -3.62 -5.08 8.00
CA LYS A 38 -2.27 -5.63 8.04
C LYS A 38 -1.90 -6.16 9.43
N ARG A 39 -2.14 -5.38 10.47
CA ARG A 39 -1.86 -5.75 11.86
C ARG A 39 -2.63 -6.98 12.31
N LEU A 40 -3.92 -7.06 11.95
CA LEU A 40 -4.76 -8.21 12.28
C LEU A 40 -4.31 -9.47 11.55
N ASN A 41 -4.03 -9.38 10.25
CA ASN A 41 -3.57 -10.51 9.46
C ASN A 41 -2.18 -11.03 9.90
N ASP A 42 -1.27 -10.12 10.31
CA ASP A 42 0.04 -10.48 10.83
C ASP A 42 -0.06 -11.19 12.21
N ALA A 43 -0.93 -10.68 13.11
CA ALA A 43 -1.04 -11.17 14.48
C ALA A 43 -1.93 -12.41 14.60
N PHE A 44 -3.00 -12.51 13.79
CA PHE A 44 -4.02 -13.56 13.85
C PHE A 44 -4.18 -14.26 12.50
N PRO A 45 -3.25 -15.13 12.10
CA PRO A 45 -3.33 -15.81 10.81
C PRO A 45 -4.66 -16.54 10.62
N GLY A 46 -5.34 -16.29 9.49
CA GLY A 46 -6.65 -16.90 9.20
C GLY A 46 -7.86 -16.18 9.83
N ILE A 47 -7.67 -15.03 10.47
CA ILE A 47 -8.78 -14.19 10.94
C ILE A 47 -9.76 -13.86 9.80
N ARG A 48 -11.05 -13.83 10.13
CA ARG A 48 -12.11 -13.41 9.21
C ARG A 48 -12.79 -12.17 9.74
N TYR A 49 -12.89 -11.14 8.91
CA TYR A 49 -13.60 -9.89 9.19
C TYR A 49 -14.08 -9.28 7.87
N GLU A 50 -14.99 -8.33 7.96
CA GLU A 50 -15.46 -7.57 6.80
C GLU A 50 -15.00 -6.14 6.89
N VAL A 51 -14.60 -5.57 5.74
CA VAL A 51 -14.26 -4.15 5.61
C VAL A 51 -15.31 -3.49 4.72
N HIS A 52 -15.86 -2.39 5.21
CA HIS A 52 -16.84 -1.58 4.51
C HIS A 52 -16.27 -0.20 4.21
N GLY A 53 -16.78 0.46 3.15
CA GLY A 53 -16.36 1.81 2.77
C GLY A 53 -15.04 1.90 2.00
N THR A 54 -14.41 0.76 1.68
CA THR A 54 -13.24 0.72 0.79
C THR A 54 -13.65 0.32 -0.62
N PRO A 55 -13.03 0.88 -1.68
CA PRO A 55 -13.29 0.45 -3.05
C PRO A 55 -13.05 -1.06 -3.24
N LYS A 56 -14.01 -1.73 -3.89
CA LYS A 56 -13.92 -3.17 -4.22
C LYS A 56 -13.78 -3.42 -5.73
N ASP A 57 -13.91 -2.37 -6.51
CA ASP A 57 -13.82 -2.37 -7.98
C ASP A 57 -13.30 -1.02 -8.50
N VAL A 58 -13.13 -0.93 -9.82
CA VAL A 58 -12.61 0.26 -10.49
C VAL A 58 -13.57 1.45 -10.35
N ASP A 59 -14.88 1.21 -10.37
CA ASP A 59 -15.88 2.26 -10.26
C ASP A 59 -15.88 2.88 -8.85
N GLY A 60 -15.79 2.04 -7.81
CA GLY A 60 -15.62 2.49 -6.43
C GLY A 60 -14.31 3.27 -6.24
N ALA A 61 -13.23 2.82 -6.89
CA ALA A 61 -11.96 3.54 -6.87
C ALA A 61 -12.05 4.90 -7.57
N ALA A 62 -12.77 4.98 -8.70
CA ALA A 62 -13.02 6.23 -9.41
C ALA A 62 -13.87 7.20 -8.58
N ALA A 63 -14.90 6.69 -7.92
CA ALA A 63 -15.73 7.49 -7.00
C ALA A 63 -14.90 8.05 -5.84
N LEU A 64 -14.03 7.24 -5.24
CA LEU A 64 -13.12 7.71 -4.19
C LEU A 64 -12.15 8.77 -4.71
N ALA A 65 -11.55 8.59 -5.88
CA ALA A 65 -10.62 9.55 -6.48
C ALA A 65 -11.28 10.89 -6.79
N ALA A 66 -12.55 10.87 -7.20
CA ALA A 66 -13.34 12.07 -7.45
C ALA A 66 -13.76 12.78 -6.15
N ALA A 67 -14.10 12.03 -5.11
CA ALA A 67 -14.53 12.57 -3.82
C ALA A 67 -13.36 13.12 -2.99
N ASP A 68 -12.26 12.37 -2.89
CA ASP A 68 -11.08 12.77 -2.12
C ASP A 68 -9.79 12.13 -2.70
N LYS A 69 -9.02 12.97 -3.39
CA LYS A 69 -7.76 12.56 -4.03
C LYS A 69 -6.70 12.05 -3.04
N TYR A 70 -6.69 12.55 -1.79
CA TYR A 70 -5.72 12.13 -0.78
C TYR A 70 -6.09 10.77 -0.19
N GLN A 71 -7.38 10.55 0.09
CA GLN A 71 -7.87 9.24 0.51
C GLN A 71 -7.64 8.19 -0.57
N PHE A 72 -7.89 8.53 -1.84
CA PHE A 72 -7.57 7.66 -2.97
C PHE A 72 -6.07 7.33 -3.02
N GLN A 73 -5.20 8.34 -2.88
CA GLN A 73 -3.75 8.17 -2.90
C GLN A 73 -3.28 7.22 -1.78
N TRP A 74 -3.74 7.41 -0.54
CA TRP A 74 -3.38 6.56 0.58
C TRP A 74 -3.91 5.13 0.42
N TRP A 75 -5.15 4.99 -0.04
CA TRP A 75 -5.73 3.70 -0.35
C TRP A 75 -4.94 2.99 -1.46
N ALA A 76 -4.63 3.66 -2.56
CA ALA A 76 -3.87 3.10 -3.67
C ALA A 76 -2.45 2.67 -3.27
N VAL A 77 -1.76 3.49 -2.46
CA VAL A 77 -0.44 3.16 -1.89
C VAL A 77 -0.51 1.89 -1.05
N SER A 78 -1.59 1.69 -0.28
CA SER A 78 -1.77 0.49 0.55
C SER A 78 -1.96 -0.78 -0.27
N LEU A 79 -2.56 -0.71 -1.47
CA LEU A 79 -2.77 -1.87 -2.35
C LEU A 79 -1.46 -2.51 -2.83
N VAL A 80 -0.38 -1.75 -2.86
CA VAL A 80 0.95 -2.23 -3.24
C VAL A 80 1.88 -2.41 -2.03
N ASP A 81 1.34 -2.40 -0.80
CA ASP A 81 2.08 -2.46 0.46
C ASP A 81 3.22 -1.43 0.55
N ALA A 82 3.03 -0.26 -0.02
CA ALA A 82 3.99 0.83 0.10
C ALA A 82 3.78 1.59 1.41
N VAL A 83 4.88 2.11 1.95
CA VAL A 83 4.84 3.04 3.09
C VAL A 83 4.51 4.43 2.57
N PRO A 84 3.42 5.07 3.01
CA PRO A 84 3.09 6.44 2.59
C PRO A 84 4.25 7.41 2.86
N TYR A 85 4.55 8.26 1.88
CA TYR A 85 5.62 9.25 1.99
C TYR A 85 5.08 10.61 2.42
N GLY A 86 5.83 11.32 3.26
CA GLY A 86 5.52 12.72 3.62
C GLY A 86 4.46 12.94 4.68
N GLY A 87 3.78 11.91 5.16
CA GLY A 87 2.75 12.03 6.21
C GLY A 87 1.59 12.95 5.81
N LYS A 88 0.97 13.65 6.80
CA LYS A 88 -0.20 14.52 6.59
C LYS A 88 0.14 15.91 5.99
N ARG A 89 1.34 16.15 5.49
CA ARG A 89 1.70 17.46 4.94
C ARG A 89 1.08 17.62 3.55
N LYS A 90 0.15 18.55 3.43
CA LYS A 90 -0.32 19.07 2.14
C LYS A 90 0.78 19.95 1.56
N GLY A 91 1.45 19.51 0.50
CA GLY A 91 2.52 20.28 -0.14
C GLY A 91 3.25 19.49 -1.21
N ALA A 92 4.24 20.11 -1.85
CA ALA A 92 5.08 19.48 -2.86
C ALA A 92 5.94 18.38 -2.21
N ASP A 93 5.44 17.14 -2.24
CA ASP A 93 6.11 15.93 -1.78
C ASP A 93 7.17 15.42 -2.81
N GLY A 94 7.54 16.29 -3.72
CA GLY A 94 8.55 15.99 -4.74
C GLY A 94 8.17 14.87 -5.70
N GLY A 95 6.86 14.55 -5.81
CA GLY A 95 6.35 13.51 -6.71
C GLY A 95 6.43 12.09 -6.12
N ILE A 96 6.52 11.97 -4.79
CA ILE A 96 6.60 10.69 -4.07
C ILE A 96 5.35 10.52 -3.23
N ASP A 97 4.52 9.53 -3.56
CA ASP A 97 3.31 9.21 -2.81
C ASP A 97 3.54 8.07 -1.82
N GLY A 98 4.50 7.17 -2.13
CA GLY A 98 4.86 6.06 -1.27
C GLY A 98 6.23 5.47 -1.59
N LEU A 99 6.72 4.63 -0.67
CA LEU A 99 7.98 3.91 -0.78
C LEU A 99 7.75 2.41 -0.56
N ILE A 100 8.32 1.59 -1.45
CA ILE A 100 8.39 0.14 -1.24
C ILE A 100 9.84 -0.22 -0.98
N TYR A 101 10.10 -0.87 0.15
CA TYR A 101 11.44 -1.35 0.49
C TYR A 101 11.58 -2.82 0.12
N PHE A 102 12.71 -3.18 -0.48
CA PHE A 102 13.01 -4.53 -0.93
C PHE A 102 14.49 -4.86 -0.74
N LYS A 103 14.83 -6.15 -0.88
CA LYS A 103 16.20 -6.66 -0.69
C LYS A 103 16.69 -7.33 -1.98
N PRO A 104 17.48 -6.62 -2.81
CA PRO A 104 17.95 -7.15 -4.10
C PRO A 104 18.95 -8.31 -3.97
N ASP A 105 19.59 -8.42 -2.81
CA ASP A 105 20.60 -9.45 -2.48
C ASP A 105 20.24 -10.23 -1.20
N GLY A 106 19.03 -10.04 -0.66
CA GLY A 106 18.58 -10.59 0.62
C GLY A 106 19.17 -9.90 1.85
N ARG A 107 20.08 -8.94 1.71
CA ARG A 107 20.78 -8.25 2.81
C ARG A 107 20.59 -6.74 2.78
N THR A 108 20.98 -6.11 1.69
CA THR A 108 20.90 -4.66 1.50
C THR A 108 19.45 -4.22 1.29
N THR A 109 19.03 -3.15 1.95
CA THR A 109 17.69 -2.58 1.73
C THR A 109 17.75 -1.48 0.70
N GLU A 110 16.98 -1.62 -0.36
CA GLU A 110 16.78 -0.65 -1.42
C GLU A 110 15.33 -0.20 -1.47
N LYS A 111 15.04 0.88 -2.21
CA LYS A 111 13.69 1.45 -2.31
C LYS A 111 13.21 1.59 -3.76
N ALA A 112 11.90 1.43 -3.93
CA ALA A 112 11.16 1.85 -5.11
C ALA A 112 10.24 3.03 -4.74
N ILE A 113 10.18 4.01 -5.65
CA ILE A 113 9.27 5.16 -5.54
C ILE A 113 7.91 4.75 -6.08
N VAL A 114 6.84 5.11 -5.38
CA VAL A 114 5.47 4.99 -5.86
C VAL A 114 4.90 6.38 -6.13
N SER A 115 4.40 6.58 -7.34
CA SER A 115 3.63 7.77 -7.73
C SER A 115 2.22 7.37 -8.12
N VAL A 116 1.20 8.04 -7.56
CA VAL A 116 -0.21 7.71 -7.73
C VAL A 116 -0.93 8.79 -8.52
N LYS A 117 -1.75 8.37 -9.49
CA LYS A 117 -2.62 9.26 -10.27
C LYS A 117 -4.04 8.72 -10.33
N GLY A 118 -4.97 9.41 -9.65
CA GLY A 118 -6.39 9.09 -9.62
C GLY A 118 -7.23 9.76 -10.73
N GLY A 119 -6.61 10.66 -11.51
CA GLY A 119 -7.29 11.34 -12.61
C GLY A 119 -7.27 10.56 -13.91
N THR A 120 -8.11 11.00 -14.87
CA THR A 120 -8.19 10.42 -16.21
C THR A 120 -7.07 10.89 -17.15
N ASN A 121 -6.50 12.07 -16.86
CA ASN A 121 -5.45 12.68 -17.69
C ASN A 121 -4.07 12.20 -17.25
N VAL A 122 -3.60 11.12 -17.84
CA VAL A 122 -2.24 10.62 -17.67
C VAL A 122 -1.39 10.84 -18.94
N SER A 123 -0.11 11.09 -18.78
CA SER A 123 0.76 11.43 -19.91
C SER A 123 2.17 10.84 -19.75
N VAL A 124 2.88 10.78 -20.87
CA VAL A 124 4.28 10.33 -20.91
C VAL A 124 5.20 11.20 -20.06
N ALA A 125 4.89 12.50 -19.90
CA ALA A 125 5.64 13.40 -19.04
C ALA A 125 5.67 12.90 -17.59
N MET A 126 4.55 12.36 -17.08
CA MET A 126 4.48 11.82 -15.72
C MET A 126 5.40 10.60 -15.51
N ILE A 127 5.65 9.81 -16.57
CA ILE A 127 6.58 8.68 -16.50
C ILE A 127 8.03 9.18 -16.47
N ARG A 128 8.35 10.23 -17.25
CA ARG A 128 9.66 10.89 -17.21
C ARG A 128 9.92 11.51 -15.85
N ASP A 129 8.92 12.22 -15.31
CA ASP A 129 9.00 12.84 -13.98
C ASP A 129 9.29 11.78 -12.91
N LEU A 130 8.60 10.63 -12.95
CA LEU A 130 8.89 9.51 -12.06
C LEU A 130 10.33 9.00 -12.22
N GLY A 131 10.82 8.89 -13.47
CA GLY A 131 12.21 8.50 -13.74
C GLY A 131 13.20 9.47 -13.09
N HIS A 132 13.00 10.77 -13.23
CA HIS A 132 13.83 11.80 -12.59
C HIS A 132 13.76 11.74 -11.06
N VAL A 133 12.56 11.48 -10.49
CA VAL A 133 12.42 11.31 -9.04
C VAL A 133 13.18 10.07 -8.56
N VAL A 134 13.09 8.95 -9.27
CA VAL A 134 13.85 7.73 -8.96
C VAL A 134 15.36 8.00 -8.92
N GLU A 135 15.88 8.73 -9.89
CA GLU A 135 17.31 9.10 -9.96
C GLU A 135 17.70 10.06 -8.84
N ARG A 136 16.95 11.14 -8.66
CA ARG A 136 17.17 12.14 -7.61
C ARG A 136 17.23 11.53 -6.21
N GLU A 137 16.34 10.58 -5.93
CA GLU A 137 16.21 9.93 -4.63
C GLU A 137 17.18 8.74 -4.45
N GLY A 138 17.98 8.42 -5.44
CA GLY A 138 18.86 7.24 -5.44
C GLY A 138 18.08 5.93 -5.33
N ALA A 139 16.79 5.93 -5.72
CA ALA A 139 15.97 4.73 -5.74
C ALA A 139 16.34 3.84 -6.93
N LYS A 140 16.05 2.55 -6.84
CA LYS A 140 16.39 1.60 -7.92
C LYS A 140 15.24 1.42 -8.91
N MET A 141 14.03 1.63 -8.46
CA MET A 141 12.81 1.35 -9.23
C MET A 141 11.75 2.42 -8.98
N GLY A 142 10.81 2.55 -9.94
CA GLY A 142 9.62 3.38 -9.82
C GLY A 142 8.37 2.62 -10.23
N VAL A 143 7.29 2.84 -9.51
CA VAL A 143 5.96 2.31 -9.78
C VAL A 143 5.00 3.47 -9.99
N PHE A 144 4.49 3.60 -11.21
CA PHE A 144 3.42 4.54 -11.54
C PHE A 144 2.08 3.83 -11.39
N LEU A 145 1.35 4.17 -10.34
CA LEU A 145 0.06 3.59 -10.03
C LEU A 145 -1.04 4.52 -10.53
N THR A 146 -1.90 4.03 -11.42
CA THR A 146 -2.91 4.86 -12.08
C THR A 146 -4.29 4.21 -12.12
N LEU A 147 -5.32 5.06 -12.04
CA LEU A 147 -6.71 4.66 -12.29
C LEU A 147 -6.97 4.53 -13.79
N ALA A 148 -6.47 5.50 -14.57
CA ALA A 148 -6.64 5.50 -16.02
C ALA A 148 -5.71 4.48 -16.72
N PRO A 149 -6.13 3.88 -17.84
CA PRO A 149 -5.26 3.02 -18.63
C PRO A 149 -4.07 3.81 -19.20
N PRO A 150 -2.87 3.21 -19.24
CA PRO A 150 -1.70 3.85 -19.80
C PRO A 150 -1.81 3.99 -21.33
N THR A 151 -1.23 5.06 -21.86
CA THR A 151 -1.11 5.25 -23.31
C THR A 151 0.12 4.51 -23.87
N GLY A 152 0.12 4.23 -25.18
CA GLY A 152 1.26 3.60 -25.85
C GLY A 152 2.60 4.33 -25.60
N PRO A 153 2.67 5.67 -25.73
CA PRO A 153 3.89 6.43 -25.38
C PRO A 153 4.35 6.26 -23.94
N MET A 154 3.45 6.11 -22.95
CA MET A 154 3.81 5.86 -21.55
C MET A 154 4.47 4.50 -21.40
N LEU A 155 3.91 3.46 -22.00
CA LEU A 155 4.49 2.10 -21.98
C LEU A 155 5.88 2.07 -22.62
N THR A 156 6.04 2.74 -23.77
CA THR A 156 7.33 2.87 -24.46
C THR A 156 8.36 3.56 -23.56
N GLU A 157 7.97 4.65 -22.91
CA GLU A 157 8.87 5.42 -22.04
C GLU A 157 9.28 4.61 -20.80
N ALA A 158 8.34 3.90 -20.16
CA ALA A 158 8.64 3.03 -19.04
C ALA A 158 9.63 1.92 -19.45
N THR A 159 9.46 1.34 -20.63
CA THR A 159 10.36 0.29 -21.16
C THR A 159 11.77 0.82 -21.42
N LYS A 160 11.93 2.06 -21.90
CA LYS A 160 13.24 2.71 -22.14
C LYS A 160 14.07 2.84 -20.86
N ALA A 161 13.46 2.91 -19.70
CA ALA A 161 14.16 2.96 -18.41
C ALA A 161 14.98 1.68 -18.14
N GLY A 162 14.72 0.60 -18.88
CA GLY A 162 15.45 -0.65 -18.79
C GLY A 162 15.08 -1.45 -17.56
N PHE A 163 16.05 -2.25 -17.12
CA PHE A 163 15.84 -3.24 -16.05
C PHE A 163 16.84 -3.02 -14.92
N TYR A 164 16.43 -3.47 -13.74
CA TYR A 164 17.27 -3.58 -12.56
C TYR A 164 17.56 -5.07 -12.29
N GLU A 165 18.83 -5.43 -12.35
CA GLU A 165 19.31 -6.79 -12.11
C GLU A 165 19.57 -7.03 -10.62
N THR A 166 19.15 -8.17 -10.12
CA THR A 166 19.28 -8.56 -8.71
C THR A 166 19.61 -10.04 -8.61
N ALA A 167 19.98 -10.50 -7.41
CA ALA A 167 20.18 -11.94 -7.16
C ALA A 167 18.92 -12.79 -7.37
N PHE A 168 17.74 -12.18 -7.42
CA PHE A 168 16.44 -12.84 -7.57
C PHE A 168 15.86 -12.72 -8.98
N GLY A 169 16.62 -12.16 -9.92
CA GLY A 169 16.20 -11.96 -11.31
C GLY A 169 16.19 -10.49 -11.73
N THR A 170 15.57 -10.26 -12.87
CA THR A 170 15.55 -8.97 -13.56
C THR A 170 14.17 -8.34 -13.46
N PHE A 171 14.12 -7.08 -13.06
CA PHE A 171 12.89 -6.33 -12.80
C PHE A 171 12.86 -5.02 -13.60
N PRO A 172 11.73 -4.61 -14.19
CA PRO A 172 11.64 -3.33 -14.88
C PRO A 172 11.95 -2.18 -13.92
N ARG A 173 12.79 -1.23 -14.33
CA ARG A 173 13.11 -0.06 -13.50
C ARG A 173 11.93 0.87 -13.30
N LEU A 174 11.14 1.10 -14.37
CA LEU A 174 9.87 1.82 -14.27
C LEU A 174 8.73 0.89 -14.67
N GLN A 175 7.67 0.87 -13.88
CA GLN A 175 6.50 0.05 -14.10
C GLN A 175 5.24 0.88 -14.00
N ILE A 176 4.29 0.63 -14.89
CA ILE A 176 2.96 1.20 -14.83
C ILE A 176 2.02 0.08 -14.39
N VAL A 177 1.28 0.32 -13.32
CA VAL A 177 0.29 -0.61 -12.75
C VAL A 177 -1.03 0.12 -12.66
N THR A 178 -2.09 -0.45 -13.18
CA THR A 178 -3.43 0.12 -13.04
C THR A 178 -4.13 -0.43 -11.80
N VAL A 179 -5.09 0.33 -11.27
CA VAL A 179 -5.98 -0.18 -10.22
C VAL A 179 -6.73 -1.43 -10.70
N ALA A 180 -7.10 -1.48 -11.98
CA ALA A 180 -7.73 -2.66 -12.59
C ALA A 180 -6.80 -3.89 -12.54
N ASP A 181 -5.50 -3.72 -12.80
CA ASP A 181 -4.53 -4.81 -12.68
C ASP A 181 -4.44 -5.32 -11.24
N LEU A 182 -4.44 -4.42 -10.26
CA LEU A 182 -4.38 -4.79 -8.84
C LEU A 182 -5.61 -5.60 -8.41
N PHE A 183 -6.81 -5.24 -8.86
CA PHE A 183 -8.02 -6.04 -8.60
C PHE A 183 -7.97 -7.43 -9.26
N GLN A 184 -7.17 -7.59 -10.33
CA GLN A 184 -6.91 -8.89 -10.95
C GLN A 184 -5.73 -9.64 -10.30
N GLY A 185 -5.17 -9.13 -9.20
CA GLY A 185 -4.01 -9.71 -8.54
C GLY A 185 -2.66 -9.47 -9.24
N LYS A 186 -2.62 -8.55 -10.23
CA LYS A 186 -1.41 -8.19 -10.98
C LYS A 186 -0.75 -6.97 -10.35
N GLY A 187 0.14 -7.19 -9.40
CA GLY A 187 0.91 -6.13 -8.73
C GLY A 187 2.24 -5.82 -9.42
N PRO A 188 2.98 -4.82 -8.89
CA PRO A 188 4.32 -4.50 -9.39
C PRO A 188 5.28 -5.68 -9.17
N ARG A 189 6.13 -5.92 -10.15
CA ARG A 189 7.19 -6.93 -10.08
C ARG A 189 8.38 -6.35 -9.33
N LEU A 190 8.67 -6.89 -8.17
CA LEU A 190 9.72 -6.41 -7.27
C LEU A 190 10.54 -7.57 -6.73
N PRO A 191 11.83 -7.35 -6.36
CA PRO A 191 12.60 -8.30 -5.58
C PRO A 191 11.91 -8.60 -4.24
N PRO A 192 12.35 -9.61 -3.48
CA PRO A 192 11.78 -9.94 -2.18
C PRO A 192 11.70 -8.70 -1.28
N ARG A 193 10.53 -8.44 -0.72
CA ARG A 193 10.27 -7.26 0.10
C ARG A 193 11.03 -7.32 1.41
N ASP A 194 11.46 -6.16 1.92
CA ASP A 194 12.01 -6.07 3.27
C ASP A 194 10.87 -6.21 4.29
N ALA A 195 10.79 -7.36 4.92
CA ALA A 195 9.78 -7.64 5.95
C ALA A 195 9.85 -6.69 7.16
N LYS A 196 10.96 -5.96 7.33
CA LYS A 196 11.15 -4.99 8.42
C LYS A 196 10.62 -3.60 8.09
N SER A 197 10.26 -3.32 6.84
CA SER A 197 9.71 -2.01 6.41
C SER A 197 8.42 -1.65 7.13
N PHE A 198 7.63 -2.67 7.45
CA PHE A 198 6.53 -2.56 8.40
C PHE A 198 6.91 -3.35 9.64
N ARG A 199 6.84 -2.74 10.82
CA ARG A 199 6.93 -3.48 12.07
C ARG A 199 5.79 -4.51 12.08
N ARG A 200 6.14 -5.80 11.89
CA ARG A 200 5.15 -6.87 12.01
C ARG A 200 4.62 -6.88 13.43
N ALA A 201 3.31 -6.95 13.58
CA ALA A 201 2.72 -7.29 14.85
C ALA A 201 3.23 -8.68 15.26
N ALA A 202 3.56 -8.86 16.55
CA ALA A 202 3.87 -10.18 17.07
C ALA A 202 2.66 -11.09 16.85
N LYS A 203 2.91 -12.36 16.48
CA LYS A 203 1.85 -13.37 16.44
C LYS A 203 1.31 -13.53 17.84
N GLU A 204 0.00 -13.41 18.00
CA GLU A 204 -0.66 -13.68 19.27
C GLU A 204 -0.85 -15.18 19.43
N ASP A 205 -0.47 -15.69 20.60
CA ASP A 205 -0.75 -17.07 20.99
C ASP A 205 -2.21 -17.14 21.43
N GLN A 206 -3.05 -17.72 20.59
CA GLN A 206 -4.49 -17.88 20.87
C GLN A 206 -4.78 -18.92 21.95
N SER A 207 -3.76 -19.68 22.42
CA SER A 207 -3.88 -20.65 23.50
C SER A 207 -3.80 -19.99 24.89
N LEU A 208 -3.32 -18.75 24.98
CA LEU A 208 -3.23 -18.01 26.23
C LEU A 208 -4.62 -17.52 26.67
N GLU A 209 -5.06 -18.09 27.72
CA GLU A 209 -6.25 -17.98 28.57
C GLU A 209 -7.23 -16.83 28.21
N ARG A 210 -8.45 -17.28 27.90
CA ARG A 210 -9.64 -16.42 27.96
C ARG A 210 -9.73 -15.85 29.38
N GLN A 211 -9.73 -14.53 29.48
CA GLN A 211 -9.90 -13.83 30.74
C GLN A 211 -11.12 -14.40 31.46
N THR A 212 -10.92 -14.93 32.66
CA THR A 212 -12.02 -15.39 33.53
C THR A 212 -12.99 -14.23 33.69
N PRO A 213 -14.31 -14.44 33.59
CA PRO A 213 -15.27 -13.37 33.86
C PRO A 213 -15.01 -12.82 35.27
N LEU A 214 -14.85 -11.52 35.37
CA LEU A 214 -14.94 -10.84 36.66
C LEU A 214 -16.39 -10.99 37.13
N LEU A 215 -16.59 -11.70 38.22
CA LEU A 215 -17.84 -11.81 38.94
C LEU A 215 -18.31 -10.45 39.48
#